data_811203cf36bdaec33d03afed1accd155
#
_entry.id   811203cf36bdaec33d03afed1accd155
#
_cell.length_a   1.000
_cell.length_b   1.000
_cell.length_c   1.000
_cell.angle_alpha   90.00
_cell.angle_beta   90.00
_cell.angle_gamma   90.00
#
_symmetry.space_group_name_H-M   'P 1'
#
loop_
_entity.id
_entity.type
_entity.pdbx_description
1 polymer ?
#
loop_
_entity_poly.entity_id
_entity_poly.type
_entity_poly.pdbx_seq_one_letter_code
_entity_poly.pdbx_strand_id
1 'polypeptide(L)'
;MPVNQGKEWTFNTVADAYEKIRPGYPEELYQALFAYAPLDASRSAVEVGIGGGQATLPVLKTDCTLTAVEYGDQLAQLCREKFRDYPRFSVITGKFEDADFPENHFDLVYSASAFHWVPEEIGYPKVFRILKPGGAFARFANHPYQAKDNPVLFEAIQNAYAEYYYPYYKKQPGKPAEYTEEQAAARAAIADKYGFTDTQYALFHRVRTLSAAEYRKLIGTYSDHITIEESIRKRFFDSIEDAINRHGGSISIFDTIDLQMARKP
;
A
#
# COMPACT_ATOMS: atom_id res chain seq x y z
N MET A 1 4.42 4.57 10.69
CA MET A 1 5.67 3.81 10.96
C MET A 1 6.81 4.59 10.35
N PRO A 2 7.98 4.68 10.96
CA PRO A 2 9.11 5.30 10.31
C PRO A 2 9.44 4.48 9.05
N VAL A 3 9.47 5.16 7.92
CA VAL A 3 9.80 4.58 6.62
C VAL A 3 11.27 4.14 6.65
N ASN A 4 11.54 2.87 6.36
CA ASN A 4 12.89 2.39 6.13
C ASN A 4 13.33 2.82 4.72
N GLN A 5 13.67 4.09 4.55
CA GLN A 5 14.20 4.62 3.29
C GLN A 5 15.34 3.72 2.78
N GLY A 6 15.34 3.42 1.49
CA GLY A 6 16.35 2.58 0.85
C GLY A 6 16.05 1.07 0.85
N LYS A 7 14.81 0.65 1.16
CA LYS A 7 14.39 -0.76 1.04
C LYS A 7 13.35 -0.99 -0.07
N GLU A 8 13.07 -0.01 -0.88
CA GLU A 8 12.10 -0.08 -1.98
C GLU A 8 12.44 -1.18 -2.99
N TRP A 9 13.73 -1.45 -3.18
CA TRP A 9 14.24 -2.51 -4.08
C TRP A 9 13.85 -3.93 -3.63
N THR A 10 13.51 -4.14 -2.35
CA THR A 10 13.21 -5.49 -1.83
C THR A 10 11.97 -6.10 -2.47
N PHE A 11 10.99 -5.29 -2.85
CA PHE A 11 9.77 -5.76 -3.50
C PHE A 11 10.04 -6.37 -4.88
N ASN A 12 11.07 -5.88 -5.55
CA ASN A 12 11.49 -6.38 -6.86
C ASN A 12 11.96 -7.84 -6.80
N THR A 13 12.55 -8.27 -5.69
CA THR A 13 13.06 -9.65 -5.51
C THR A 13 11.96 -10.70 -5.26
N VAL A 14 10.73 -10.26 -4.99
CA VAL A 14 9.58 -11.12 -4.66
C VAL A 14 8.34 -10.75 -5.50
N ALA A 15 8.51 -10.17 -6.68
CA ALA A 15 7.44 -9.59 -7.49
C ALA A 15 6.26 -10.55 -7.72
N ASP A 16 6.50 -11.80 -8.11
CA ASP A 16 5.46 -12.80 -8.35
C ASP A 16 4.69 -13.19 -7.07
N ALA A 17 5.41 -13.33 -5.96
CA ALA A 17 4.80 -13.63 -4.67
C ALA A 17 4.01 -12.42 -4.14
N TYR A 18 4.55 -11.23 -4.34
CA TYR A 18 3.93 -9.95 -3.96
C TYR A 18 2.58 -9.77 -4.67
N GLU A 19 2.56 -9.97 -5.99
CA GLU A 19 1.35 -9.83 -6.80
C GLU A 19 0.23 -10.76 -6.33
N LYS A 20 0.55 -12.03 -6.07
CA LYS A 20 -0.42 -13.08 -5.73
C LYS A 20 -0.95 -13.02 -4.30
N ILE A 21 -0.17 -12.46 -3.36
CA ILE A 21 -0.44 -12.61 -1.92
C ILE A 21 -0.92 -11.30 -1.29
N ARG A 22 -0.47 -10.15 -1.81
CA ARG A 22 -0.92 -8.87 -1.28
C ARG A 22 -2.39 -8.64 -1.59
N PRO A 23 -3.20 -8.26 -0.60
CA PRO A 23 -4.62 -8.05 -0.81
C PRO A 23 -4.87 -6.82 -1.70
N GLY A 24 -5.89 -6.89 -2.56
CA GLY A 24 -6.48 -5.72 -3.18
C GLY A 24 -7.27 -4.88 -2.17
N TYR A 25 -8.11 -3.99 -2.66
CA TYR A 25 -8.92 -3.07 -1.86
C TYR A 25 -10.42 -3.35 -2.08
N PRO A 26 -11.30 -3.02 -1.10
CA PRO A 26 -12.72 -3.27 -1.21
C PRO A 26 -13.36 -2.38 -2.29
N GLU A 27 -14.44 -2.85 -2.87
CA GLU A 27 -15.16 -2.15 -3.94
C GLU A 27 -15.71 -0.81 -3.47
N GLU A 28 -16.18 -0.75 -2.24
CA GLU A 28 -16.73 0.46 -1.60
C GLU A 28 -15.70 1.61 -1.57
N LEU A 29 -14.40 1.29 -1.46
CA LEU A 29 -13.34 2.28 -1.55
C LEU A 29 -13.32 2.94 -2.93
N TYR A 30 -13.45 2.15 -4.01
CA TYR A 30 -13.46 2.69 -5.37
C TYR A 30 -14.75 3.44 -5.67
N GLN A 31 -15.89 3.01 -5.12
CA GLN A 31 -17.15 3.75 -5.21
C GLN A 31 -17.01 5.15 -4.58
N ALA A 32 -16.41 5.23 -3.39
CA ALA A 32 -16.12 6.52 -2.73
C ALA A 32 -15.12 7.37 -3.52
N LEU A 33 -14.03 6.74 -4.02
CA LEU A 33 -13.03 7.43 -4.84
C LEU A 33 -13.63 8.02 -6.13
N PHE A 34 -14.43 7.23 -6.86
CA PHE A 34 -15.02 7.68 -8.12
C PHE A 34 -16.20 8.64 -7.92
N ALA A 35 -16.89 8.60 -6.77
CA ALA A 35 -17.84 9.63 -6.40
C ALA A 35 -17.16 10.98 -6.16
N TYR A 36 -15.97 10.97 -5.54
CA TYR A 36 -15.15 12.16 -5.31
C TYR A 36 -14.44 12.63 -6.60
N ALA A 37 -13.83 11.73 -7.35
CA ALA A 37 -13.04 12.00 -8.55
C ALA A 37 -13.54 11.12 -9.71
N PRO A 38 -14.62 11.48 -10.40
CA PRO A 38 -15.17 10.71 -11.51
C PRO A 38 -14.15 10.54 -12.64
N LEU A 39 -14.02 9.32 -13.14
CA LEU A 39 -13.16 8.95 -14.25
C LEU A 39 -13.98 8.37 -15.41
N ASP A 40 -13.55 8.67 -16.62
CA ASP A 40 -14.05 8.12 -17.88
C ASP A 40 -12.96 8.18 -18.96
N ALA A 41 -13.30 7.80 -20.19
CA ALA A 41 -12.35 7.77 -21.32
C ALA A 41 -11.76 9.15 -21.70
N SER A 42 -12.30 10.27 -21.22
CA SER A 42 -11.77 11.62 -21.46
C SER A 42 -10.76 12.06 -20.39
N ARG A 43 -10.64 11.30 -19.30
CA ARG A 43 -9.85 11.64 -18.12
C ARG A 43 -8.47 10.97 -18.13
N SER A 44 -7.57 11.54 -17.35
CA SER A 44 -6.22 11.03 -17.16
C SER A 44 -5.85 10.90 -15.68
N ALA A 45 -5.20 9.80 -15.34
CA ALA A 45 -4.79 9.52 -13.96
C ALA A 45 -3.32 9.09 -13.87
N VAL A 46 -2.72 9.29 -12.70
CA VAL A 46 -1.41 8.75 -12.33
C VAL A 46 -1.54 7.86 -11.11
N GLU A 47 -0.97 6.65 -11.17
CA GLU A 47 -0.77 5.77 -10.02
C GLU A 47 0.67 5.85 -9.53
N VAL A 48 0.88 6.25 -8.28
CA VAL A 48 2.21 6.35 -7.68
C VAL A 48 2.51 5.08 -6.90
N GLY A 49 3.50 4.31 -7.37
CA GLY A 49 3.90 3.03 -6.77
C GLY A 49 2.89 1.92 -7.05
N ILE A 50 2.79 1.48 -8.32
CA ILE A 50 1.80 0.48 -8.74
C ILE A 50 2.00 -0.89 -8.06
N GLY A 51 3.24 -1.24 -7.67
CA GLY A 51 3.56 -2.56 -7.11
C GLY A 51 3.16 -3.69 -8.06
N GLY A 52 2.40 -4.67 -7.57
CA GLY A 52 1.85 -5.77 -8.39
C GLY A 52 0.48 -5.45 -9.04
N GLY A 53 0.06 -4.19 -9.05
CA GLY A 53 -1.20 -3.76 -9.67
C GLY A 53 -2.45 -4.11 -8.87
N GLN A 54 -2.37 -4.13 -7.53
CA GLN A 54 -3.50 -4.46 -6.66
C GLN A 54 -4.61 -3.41 -6.69
N ALA A 55 -4.28 -2.16 -6.98
CA ALA A 55 -5.23 -1.04 -7.01
C ALA A 55 -5.62 -0.61 -8.42
N THR A 56 -4.97 -1.12 -9.44
CA THR A 56 -4.98 -0.60 -10.81
C THR A 56 -6.25 -0.97 -11.60
N LEU A 57 -6.69 -2.22 -11.51
CA LEU A 57 -7.75 -2.75 -12.38
C LEU A 57 -9.07 -1.97 -12.31
N PRO A 58 -9.61 -1.55 -11.14
CA PRO A 58 -10.83 -0.76 -11.09
C PRO A 58 -10.71 0.60 -11.80
N VAL A 59 -9.52 1.23 -11.76
CA VAL A 59 -9.25 2.49 -12.47
C VAL A 59 -9.19 2.24 -13.98
N LEU A 60 -8.53 1.18 -14.44
CA LEU A 60 -8.49 0.83 -15.87
C LEU A 60 -9.88 0.55 -16.47
N LYS A 61 -10.80 0.00 -15.68
CA LYS A 61 -12.18 -0.26 -16.11
C LYS A 61 -13.01 1.01 -16.37
N THR A 62 -12.53 2.19 -16.01
CA THR A 62 -13.15 3.47 -16.35
C THR A 62 -12.79 3.94 -17.76
N ASP A 63 -11.91 3.22 -18.46
CA ASP A 63 -11.31 3.57 -19.74
C ASP A 63 -10.48 4.88 -19.75
N CYS A 64 -10.15 5.44 -18.58
CA CYS A 64 -9.28 6.61 -18.48
C CYS A 64 -7.85 6.29 -18.97
N THR A 65 -7.10 7.33 -19.35
CA THR A 65 -5.67 7.17 -19.59
C THR A 65 -4.94 7.07 -18.26
N LEU A 66 -4.28 5.94 -18.00
CA LEU A 66 -3.56 5.70 -16.75
C LEU A 66 -2.07 5.56 -16.99
N THR A 67 -1.28 6.41 -16.33
CA THR A 67 0.17 6.27 -16.24
C THR A 67 0.55 5.87 -14.83
N ALA A 68 1.17 4.70 -14.68
CA ALA A 68 1.70 4.24 -13.41
C ALA A 68 3.19 4.55 -13.28
N VAL A 69 3.67 4.72 -12.06
CA VAL A 69 5.10 4.82 -11.74
C VAL A 69 5.48 3.69 -10.81
N GLU A 70 6.58 3.00 -11.12
CA GLU A 70 7.10 1.92 -10.29
C GLU A 70 8.62 1.95 -10.24
N TYR A 71 9.17 1.90 -9.02
CA TYR A 71 10.61 1.91 -8.80
C TYR A 71 11.28 0.59 -9.24
N GLY A 72 10.62 -0.55 -8.97
CA GLY A 72 11.10 -1.88 -9.27
C GLY A 72 10.89 -2.25 -10.74
N ASP A 73 11.95 -2.52 -11.49
CA ASP A 73 11.87 -2.87 -12.91
C ASP A 73 11.11 -4.18 -13.15
N GLN A 74 11.24 -5.20 -12.27
CA GLN A 74 10.49 -6.46 -12.40
C GLN A 74 8.99 -6.26 -12.13
N LEU A 75 8.60 -5.46 -11.12
CA LEU A 75 7.21 -5.12 -10.86
C LEU A 75 6.63 -4.28 -12.00
N ALA A 76 7.39 -3.32 -12.51
CA ALA A 76 6.98 -2.52 -13.66
C ALA A 76 6.74 -3.40 -14.90
N GLN A 77 7.64 -4.35 -15.18
CA GLN A 77 7.49 -5.29 -16.30
C GLN A 77 6.28 -6.22 -16.10
N LEU A 78 6.13 -6.79 -14.91
CA LEU A 78 4.96 -7.60 -14.55
C LEU A 78 3.65 -6.84 -14.81
N CYS A 79 3.56 -5.57 -14.43
CA CYS A 79 2.36 -4.78 -14.66
C CYS A 79 2.12 -4.44 -16.13
N ARG A 80 3.18 -4.19 -16.93
CA ARG A 80 3.04 -4.02 -18.38
C ARG A 80 2.45 -5.27 -19.04
N GLU A 81 2.90 -6.46 -18.63
CA GLU A 81 2.38 -7.74 -19.14
C GLU A 81 0.94 -8.01 -18.66
N LYS A 82 0.68 -7.80 -17.38
CA LYS A 82 -0.62 -8.01 -16.75
C LYS A 82 -1.73 -7.16 -17.38
N PHE A 83 -1.43 -5.92 -17.70
CA PHE A 83 -2.38 -4.95 -18.22
C PHE A 83 -2.19 -4.62 -19.71
N ARG A 84 -1.51 -5.47 -20.46
CA ARG A 84 -1.22 -5.28 -21.90
C ARG A 84 -2.45 -5.08 -22.77
N ASP A 85 -3.60 -5.59 -22.34
CA ASP A 85 -4.87 -5.48 -23.08
C ASP A 85 -5.58 -4.14 -22.86
N TYR A 86 -5.01 -3.25 -22.01
CA TYR A 86 -5.49 -1.90 -21.78
C TYR A 86 -4.64 -0.89 -22.56
N PRO A 87 -5.09 -0.43 -23.77
CA PRO A 87 -4.25 0.36 -24.67
C PRO A 87 -3.90 1.77 -24.15
N ARG A 88 -4.63 2.24 -23.12
CA ARG A 88 -4.42 3.54 -22.48
C ARG A 88 -3.62 3.45 -21.17
N PHE A 89 -3.01 2.29 -20.92
CA PHE A 89 -2.18 2.05 -19.75
C PHE A 89 -0.69 2.13 -20.12
N SER A 90 0.08 2.77 -19.26
CA SER A 90 1.54 2.81 -19.37
C SER A 90 2.20 2.77 -18.00
N VAL A 91 3.47 2.29 -17.95
CA VAL A 91 4.27 2.27 -16.72
C VAL A 91 5.60 2.97 -16.96
N ILE A 92 5.90 3.98 -16.16
CA ILE A 92 7.22 4.61 -16.05
C ILE A 92 8.01 3.84 -14.98
N THR A 93 9.18 3.30 -15.34
CA THR A 93 10.07 2.67 -14.37
C THR A 93 10.99 3.72 -13.77
N GLY A 94 10.96 3.88 -12.46
CA GLY A 94 11.76 4.86 -11.73
C GLY A 94 11.04 5.42 -10.51
N LYS A 95 11.67 6.39 -9.84
CA LYS A 95 11.06 7.09 -8.70
C LYS A 95 10.04 8.11 -9.19
N PHE A 96 8.96 8.26 -8.42
CA PHE A 96 7.96 9.29 -8.71
C PHE A 96 8.59 10.69 -8.69
N GLU A 97 9.53 10.94 -7.78
CA GLU A 97 10.25 12.21 -7.67
C GLU A 97 10.96 12.62 -8.96
N ASP A 98 11.51 11.64 -9.69
CA ASP A 98 12.32 11.84 -10.89
C ASP A 98 11.50 11.78 -12.18
N ALA A 99 10.31 11.19 -12.16
CA ALA A 99 9.45 11.05 -13.33
C ALA A 99 8.98 12.43 -13.83
N ASP A 100 9.07 12.66 -15.12
CA ASP A 100 8.62 13.92 -15.74
C ASP A 100 7.13 13.83 -16.13
N PHE A 101 6.36 14.86 -15.75
CA PHE A 101 4.93 14.96 -16.02
C PHE A 101 4.58 16.40 -16.40
N PRO A 102 3.64 16.57 -17.36
CA PRO A 102 3.11 17.88 -17.70
C PRO A 102 2.34 18.48 -16.51
N GLU A 103 2.47 19.79 -16.36
CA GLU A 103 1.71 20.53 -15.34
C GLU A 103 0.22 20.64 -15.72
N ASN A 104 -0.65 20.68 -14.70
CA ASN A 104 -2.10 20.87 -14.89
C ASN A 104 -2.71 19.88 -15.91
N HIS A 105 -2.32 18.63 -15.87
CA HIS A 105 -2.68 17.65 -16.89
C HIS A 105 -3.59 16.52 -16.38
N PHE A 106 -3.43 16.09 -15.15
CA PHE A 106 -4.13 14.91 -14.64
C PHE A 106 -5.40 15.29 -13.86
N ASP A 107 -6.43 14.46 -14.00
CA ASP A 107 -7.68 14.58 -13.27
C ASP A 107 -7.60 13.91 -11.90
N LEU A 108 -6.82 12.84 -11.80
CA LEU A 108 -6.55 12.09 -10.57
C LEU A 108 -5.08 11.72 -10.47
N VAL A 109 -4.48 11.93 -9.30
CA VAL A 109 -3.26 11.25 -8.87
C VAL A 109 -3.62 10.40 -7.66
N TYR A 110 -3.28 9.11 -7.68
CA TYR A 110 -3.54 8.26 -6.53
C TYR A 110 -2.36 7.37 -6.17
N SER A 111 -2.35 6.89 -4.94
CA SER A 111 -1.33 5.96 -4.45
C SER A 111 -1.91 4.99 -3.43
N ALA A 112 -1.65 3.71 -3.66
CA ALA A 112 -2.13 2.61 -2.84
C ALA A 112 -0.98 1.99 -2.04
N SER A 113 -0.90 2.26 -0.75
CA SER A 113 0.14 1.75 0.17
C SER A 113 1.58 2.05 -0.26
N ALA A 114 1.80 3.10 -1.05
CA ALA A 114 3.12 3.43 -1.59
C ALA A 114 3.59 4.87 -1.33
N PHE A 115 2.70 5.86 -1.21
CA PHE A 115 3.09 7.28 -1.11
C PHE A 115 3.97 7.62 0.11
N HIS A 116 4.01 6.76 1.11
CA HIS A 116 4.90 6.93 2.26
C HIS A 116 6.39 6.73 1.94
N TRP A 117 6.73 6.22 0.76
CA TRP A 117 8.10 6.12 0.25
C TRP A 117 8.59 7.43 -0.38
N VAL A 118 7.65 8.29 -0.82
CA VAL A 118 7.95 9.58 -1.41
C VAL A 118 8.10 10.61 -0.29
N PRO A 119 9.20 11.38 -0.23
CA PRO A 119 9.34 12.46 0.74
C PRO A 119 8.17 13.44 0.65
N GLU A 120 7.57 13.79 1.81
CA GLU A 120 6.35 14.60 1.88
C GLU A 120 6.52 15.94 1.16
N GLU A 121 7.66 16.60 1.40
CA GLU A 121 8.02 17.92 0.85
C GLU A 121 8.30 17.92 -0.66
N ILE A 122 8.45 16.74 -1.26
CA ILE A 122 8.62 16.56 -2.71
C ILE A 122 7.32 16.06 -3.34
N GLY A 123 6.71 15.05 -2.71
CA GLY A 123 5.57 14.33 -3.27
C GLY A 123 4.33 15.20 -3.39
N TYR A 124 3.93 15.90 -2.33
CA TYR A 124 2.72 16.74 -2.35
C TYR A 124 2.83 17.93 -3.31
N PRO A 125 3.93 18.71 -3.34
CA PRO A 125 4.08 19.77 -4.33
C PRO A 125 4.09 19.24 -5.76
N LYS A 126 4.70 18.08 -6.02
CA LYS A 126 4.70 17.46 -7.34
C LYS A 126 3.29 17.04 -7.78
N VAL A 127 2.55 16.37 -6.89
CA VAL A 127 1.14 16.01 -7.14
C VAL A 127 0.32 17.26 -7.43
N PHE A 128 0.45 18.30 -6.62
CA PHE A 128 -0.26 19.55 -6.81
C PHE A 128 0.05 20.20 -8.18
N ARG A 129 1.32 20.21 -8.59
CA ARG A 129 1.75 20.78 -9.87
C ARG A 129 1.14 20.06 -11.08
N ILE A 130 1.12 18.72 -11.07
CA ILE A 130 0.67 17.91 -12.22
C ILE A 130 -0.85 17.79 -12.32
N LEU A 131 -1.58 17.97 -11.23
CA LEU A 131 -3.04 17.98 -11.24
C LEU A 131 -3.60 19.22 -11.95
N LYS A 132 -4.70 19.05 -12.70
CA LYS A 132 -5.54 20.16 -13.18
C LYS A 132 -6.13 20.93 -12.00
N PRO A 133 -6.51 22.22 -12.16
CA PRO A 133 -7.47 22.84 -11.27
C PRO A 133 -8.75 21.98 -11.17
N GLY A 134 -9.24 21.73 -9.96
CA GLY A 134 -10.32 20.79 -9.69
C GLY A 134 -9.93 19.30 -9.68
N GLY A 135 -8.71 18.95 -10.07
CA GLY A 135 -8.19 17.59 -10.01
C GLY A 135 -7.99 17.08 -8.60
N ALA A 136 -8.02 15.77 -8.41
CA ALA A 136 -8.00 15.12 -7.10
C ALA A 136 -6.68 14.40 -6.82
N PHE A 137 -6.24 14.46 -5.58
CA PHE A 137 -5.24 13.58 -5.01
C PHE A 137 -5.91 12.60 -4.07
N ALA A 138 -5.66 11.28 -4.25
CA ALA A 138 -6.16 10.25 -3.37
C ALA A 138 -5.02 9.34 -2.91
N ARG A 139 -5.02 8.99 -1.64
CA ARG A 139 -4.10 7.96 -1.12
C ARG A 139 -4.85 7.08 -0.15
N PHE A 140 -4.53 5.79 -0.21
CA PHE A 140 -5.12 4.80 0.66
C PHE A 140 -4.12 3.73 1.05
N ALA A 141 -4.34 3.12 2.20
CA ALA A 141 -3.46 2.10 2.71
C ALA A 141 -4.22 1.06 3.53
N ASN A 142 -3.66 -0.14 3.61
CA ASN A 142 -4.16 -1.21 4.46
C ASN A 142 -3.38 -1.22 5.77
N HIS A 143 -4.10 -1.20 6.89
CA HIS A 143 -3.57 -1.23 8.26
C HIS A 143 -4.03 -2.53 8.94
N PRO A 144 -3.23 -3.61 8.89
CA PRO A 144 -3.60 -4.89 9.47
C PRO A 144 -3.49 -4.88 11.00
N TYR A 145 -4.46 -5.49 11.68
CA TYR A 145 -4.48 -5.73 13.10
C TYR A 145 -4.84 -7.17 13.41
N GLN A 146 -4.26 -7.79 14.45
CA GLN A 146 -4.35 -9.23 14.69
C GLN A 146 -4.75 -9.59 16.12
N ALA A 147 -4.74 -8.63 17.06
CA ALA A 147 -4.94 -8.93 18.49
C ALA A 147 -6.42 -8.96 18.91
N LYS A 148 -7.36 -9.13 17.97
CA LYS A 148 -8.80 -8.91 18.25
C LYS A 148 -9.55 -10.17 18.71
N ASP A 149 -9.32 -11.30 18.07
CA ASP A 149 -10.11 -12.53 18.28
C ASP A 149 -9.34 -13.66 18.98
N ASN A 150 -8.01 -13.69 18.87
CA ASN A 150 -7.18 -14.73 19.48
C ASN A 150 -5.95 -14.14 20.17
N PRO A 151 -6.09 -13.62 21.40
CA PRO A 151 -4.98 -12.98 22.11
C PRO A 151 -3.83 -13.95 22.44
N VAL A 152 -4.12 -15.26 22.61
CA VAL A 152 -3.09 -16.28 22.89
C VAL A 152 -2.24 -16.53 21.66
N LEU A 153 -2.85 -16.66 20.49
CA LEU A 153 -2.11 -16.75 19.22
C LEU A 153 -1.31 -15.46 18.96
N PHE A 154 -1.94 -14.30 19.19
CA PHE A 154 -1.25 -13.04 19.02
C PHE A 154 0.01 -12.95 19.90
N GLU A 155 -0.08 -13.31 21.18
CA GLU A 155 1.08 -13.34 22.08
C GLU A 155 2.16 -14.32 21.60
N ALA A 156 1.76 -15.53 21.15
CA ALA A 156 2.71 -16.50 20.60
C ALA A 156 3.46 -15.97 19.37
N ILE A 157 2.79 -15.23 18.48
CA ILE A 157 3.41 -14.54 17.34
C ILE A 157 4.34 -13.43 17.85
N GLN A 158 3.92 -12.60 18.82
CA GLN A 158 4.77 -11.53 19.37
C GLN A 158 6.02 -12.09 20.04
N ASN A 159 5.97 -13.28 20.62
CA ASN A 159 7.16 -13.96 21.16
C ASN A 159 8.16 -14.29 20.05
N ALA A 160 7.71 -14.73 18.86
CA ALA A 160 8.61 -14.93 17.72
C ALA A 160 9.25 -13.60 17.23
N TYR A 161 8.46 -12.50 17.20
CA TYR A 161 9.01 -11.17 16.91
C TYR A 161 10.06 -10.73 17.97
N ALA A 162 9.80 -11.01 19.25
CA ALA A 162 10.71 -10.67 20.35
C ALA A 162 12.01 -11.46 20.27
N GLU A 163 11.96 -12.70 19.81
CA GLU A 163 13.14 -13.58 19.70
C GLU A 163 13.99 -13.27 18.47
N TYR A 164 13.37 -12.98 17.31
CA TYR A 164 14.10 -12.91 16.04
C TYR A 164 14.13 -11.52 15.42
N TYR A 165 13.00 -10.81 15.40
CA TYR A 165 12.86 -9.56 14.64
C TYR A 165 13.42 -8.34 15.39
N TYR A 166 12.96 -8.12 16.62
CA TYR A 166 13.37 -6.93 17.37
C TYR A 166 14.86 -6.93 17.72
N PRO A 167 15.50 -8.05 18.14
CA PRO A 167 16.94 -8.08 18.35
C PRO A 167 17.74 -7.83 17.08
N TYR A 168 17.29 -8.40 15.94
CA TYR A 168 17.95 -8.21 14.65
C TYR A 168 18.02 -6.73 14.26
N TYR A 169 16.93 -5.99 14.44
CA TYR A 169 16.87 -4.57 14.13
C TYR A 169 17.25 -3.64 15.29
N LYS A 170 17.62 -4.16 16.44
CA LYS A 170 17.88 -3.38 17.68
C LYS A 170 16.72 -2.44 18.01
N LYS A 171 15.47 -2.90 17.82
CA LYS A 171 14.24 -2.17 18.06
C LYS A 171 13.55 -2.66 19.33
N GLN A 172 12.74 -1.79 19.93
CA GLN A 172 11.81 -2.17 20.99
C GLN A 172 10.43 -2.50 20.40
N PRO A 173 9.69 -3.47 20.99
CA PRO A 173 8.31 -3.73 20.61
C PRO A 173 7.45 -2.48 20.78
N GLY A 174 6.68 -2.13 19.75
CA GLY A 174 5.61 -1.14 19.85
C GLY A 174 4.36 -1.75 20.47
N LYS A 175 3.52 -0.93 21.10
CA LYS A 175 2.18 -1.38 21.53
C LYS A 175 1.29 -1.55 20.29
N PRO A 176 0.74 -2.74 20.04
CA PRO A 176 -0.18 -2.94 18.93
C PRO A 176 -1.46 -2.11 19.14
N ALA A 177 -1.92 -1.46 18.11
CA ALA A 177 -3.15 -0.69 18.12
C ALA A 177 -3.85 -0.78 16.76
N GLU A 178 -5.17 -0.80 16.76
CA GLU A 178 -5.95 -0.60 15.53
C GLU A 178 -5.72 0.83 15.00
N TYR A 179 -5.79 0.95 13.67
CA TYR A 179 -5.76 2.26 13.03
C TYR A 179 -7.06 3.01 13.29
N THR A 180 -6.97 4.26 13.73
CA THR A 180 -8.11 5.02 14.21
C THR A 180 -8.57 6.09 13.23
N GLU A 181 -9.79 6.59 13.45
CA GLU A 181 -10.37 7.70 12.70
C GLU A 181 -9.56 8.98 12.87
N GLU A 182 -9.05 9.26 14.09
CA GLU A 182 -8.19 10.41 14.35
C GLU A 182 -6.88 10.35 13.54
N GLN A 183 -6.33 9.14 13.38
CA GLN A 183 -5.15 8.95 12.55
C GLN A 183 -5.45 9.17 11.07
N ALA A 184 -6.63 8.73 10.59
CA ALA A 184 -7.07 8.99 9.22
C ALA A 184 -7.27 10.49 8.96
N ALA A 185 -7.97 11.18 9.87
CA ALA A 185 -8.20 12.62 9.80
C ALA A 185 -6.88 13.41 9.80
N ALA A 186 -5.98 13.11 10.74
CA ALA A 186 -4.67 13.77 10.83
C ALA A 186 -3.84 13.55 9.56
N ARG A 187 -3.94 12.38 8.96
CA ARG A 187 -3.22 12.03 7.76
C ARG A 187 -3.81 12.67 6.50
N ALA A 188 -5.14 12.85 6.44
CA ALA A 188 -5.81 13.59 5.39
C ALA A 188 -5.41 15.08 5.43
N ALA A 189 -5.42 15.69 6.60
CA ALA A 189 -5.08 17.10 6.81
C ALA A 189 -3.64 17.48 6.37
N ILE A 190 -2.76 16.52 6.08
CA ILE A 190 -1.44 16.82 5.52
C ILE A 190 -1.57 17.56 4.18
N ALA A 191 -2.56 17.22 3.36
CA ALA A 191 -2.76 17.83 2.06
C ALA A 191 -3.01 19.34 2.15
N ASP A 192 -3.68 19.81 3.21
CA ASP A 192 -3.98 21.23 3.42
C ASP A 192 -2.73 22.09 3.52
N LYS A 193 -1.63 21.55 4.07
CA LYS A 193 -0.32 22.22 4.16
C LYS A 193 0.26 22.60 2.79
N TYR A 194 -0.16 21.87 1.74
CA TYR A 194 0.35 22.01 0.38
C TYR A 194 -0.65 22.69 -0.56
N GLY A 195 -1.68 23.34 0.01
CA GLY A 195 -2.65 24.12 -0.75
C GLY A 195 -3.83 23.35 -1.32
N PHE A 196 -3.97 22.06 -0.99
CA PHE A 196 -5.18 21.31 -1.33
C PHE A 196 -6.36 21.77 -0.47
N THR A 197 -7.55 21.55 -0.99
CA THR A 197 -8.83 21.89 -0.35
C THR A 197 -9.78 20.70 -0.43
N ASP A 198 -11.01 20.83 0.11
CA ASP A 198 -12.04 19.78 0.10
C ASP A 198 -11.48 18.43 0.60
N THR A 199 -10.69 18.50 1.67
CA THR A 199 -10.01 17.32 2.24
C THR A 199 -11.04 16.42 2.92
N GLN A 200 -11.07 15.15 2.51
CA GLN A 200 -11.99 14.13 3.02
C GLN A 200 -11.23 12.85 3.36
N TYR A 201 -11.81 12.04 4.24
CA TYR A 201 -11.34 10.68 4.49
C TYR A 201 -12.50 9.72 4.72
N ALA A 202 -12.24 8.43 4.50
CA ALA A 202 -13.14 7.34 4.81
C ALA A 202 -12.35 6.13 5.32
N LEU A 203 -13.00 5.31 6.16
CA LEU A 203 -12.45 4.05 6.65
C LEU A 203 -13.32 2.89 6.17
N PHE A 204 -12.65 1.83 5.70
CA PHE A 204 -13.28 0.57 5.31
C PHE A 204 -12.68 -0.56 6.14
N HIS A 205 -13.46 -1.58 6.39
CA HIS A 205 -13.04 -2.70 7.24
C HIS A 205 -13.22 -4.02 6.50
N ARG A 206 -12.25 -4.90 6.69
CA ARG A 206 -12.28 -6.26 6.13
C ARG A 206 -11.61 -7.22 7.10
N VAL A 207 -12.14 -8.44 7.18
CA VAL A 207 -11.48 -9.55 7.88
C VAL A 207 -10.98 -10.55 6.85
N ARG A 208 -9.72 -10.94 6.98
CA ARG A 208 -9.11 -12.01 6.19
C ARG A 208 -8.67 -13.14 7.10
N THR A 209 -9.04 -14.36 6.79
CA THR A 209 -8.56 -15.56 7.48
C THR A 209 -7.55 -16.25 6.59
N LEU A 210 -6.34 -16.47 7.11
CA LEU A 210 -5.24 -17.10 6.39
C LEU A 210 -4.80 -18.37 7.15
N SER A 211 -4.49 -19.43 6.42
CA SER A 211 -3.75 -20.56 6.95
C SER A 211 -2.33 -20.15 7.37
N ALA A 212 -1.67 -20.97 8.18
CA ALA A 212 -0.29 -20.75 8.59
C ALA A 212 0.64 -20.57 7.38
N ALA A 213 0.49 -21.40 6.35
CA ALA A 213 1.30 -21.31 5.13
C ALA A 213 1.04 -20.03 4.32
N GLU A 214 -0.21 -19.58 4.22
CA GLU A 214 -0.56 -18.32 3.55
C GLU A 214 -0.03 -17.11 4.32
N TYR A 215 -0.13 -17.13 5.65
CA TYR A 215 0.40 -16.06 6.48
C TYR A 215 1.93 -15.98 6.39
N ARG A 216 2.62 -17.13 6.39
CA ARG A 216 4.07 -17.20 6.14
C ARG A 216 4.45 -16.55 4.81
N LYS A 217 3.71 -16.85 3.74
CA LYS A 217 3.93 -16.22 2.42
C LYS A 217 3.70 -14.72 2.48
N LEU A 218 2.64 -14.28 3.16
CA LEU A 218 2.32 -12.85 3.31
C LEU A 218 3.44 -12.08 3.99
N ILE A 219 3.92 -12.54 5.15
CA ILE A 219 5.02 -11.89 5.88
C ILE A 219 6.34 -11.94 5.10
N GLY A 220 6.52 -12.94 4.22
CA GLY A 220 7.65 -13.03 3.29
C GLY A 220 7.69 -11.93 2.23
N THR A 221 6.60 -11.16 2.06
CA THR A 221 6.55 -10.00 1.15
C THR A 221 6.77 -8.65 1.86
N TYR A 222 7.02 -8.66 3.17
CA TYR A 222 7.28 -7.41 3.92
C TYR A 222 8.74 -7.00 3.77
N SER A 223 8.99 -5.73 3.39
CA SER A 223 10.33 -5.21 3.10
C SER A 223 11.33 -5.38 4.25
N ASP A 224 10.86 -5.21 5.47
CA ASP A 224 11.65 -5.39 6.67
C ASP A 224 11.91 -6.88 7.00
N HIS A 225 11.00 -7.78 6.64
CA HIS A 225 11.22 -9.21 6.81
C HIS A 225 12.18 -9.78 5.74
N ILE A 226 12.08 -9.31 4.50
CA ILE A 226 12.97 -9.75 3.39
C ILE A 226 14.43 -9.47 3.71
N THR A 227 14.72 -8.35 4.37
CA THR A 227 16.09 -7.93 4.70
C THR A 227 16.67 -8.59 5.94
N ILE A 228 15.93 -9.47 6.63
CA ILE A 228 16.48 -10.33 7.69
C ILE A 228 17.38 -11.40 7.06
N GLU A 229 18.53 -11.67 7.68
CA GLU A 229 19.45 -12.72 7.28
C GLU A 229 18.70 -14.07 7.16
N GLU A 230 18.98 -14.84 6.11
CA GLU A 230 18.17 -15.98 5.70
C GLU A 230 17.97 -17.05 6.78
N SER A 231 19.03 -17.38 7.52
CA SER A 231 18.97 -18.39 8.57
C SER A 231 18.10 -17.94 9.76
N ILE A 232 18.14 -16.65 10.10
CA ILE A 232 17.32 -16.04 11.16
C ILE A 232 15.88 -15.94 10.66
N ARG A 233 15.68 -15.47 9.43
CA ARG A 233 14.36 -15.33 8.81
C ARG A 233 13.63 -16.67 8.71
N LYS A 234 14.34 -17.73 8.35
CA LYS A 234 13.76 -19.08 8.31
C LYS A 234 13.23 -19.50 9.67
N ARG A 235 14.02 -19.39 10.73
CA ARG A 235 13.60 -19.72 12.10
C ARG A 235 12.45 -18.84 12.59
N PHE A 236 12.50 -17.56 12.28
CA PHE A 236 11.44 -16.61 12.59
C PHE A 236 10.11 -17.02 11.95
N PHE A 237 10.11 -17.35 10.66
CA PHE A 237 8.91 -17.78 9.94
C PHE A 237 8.43 -19.16 10.39
N ASP A 238 9.33 -20.10 10.64
CA ASP A 238 8.99 -21.41 11.18
C ASP A 238 8.29 -21.26 12.55
N SER A 239 8.81 -20.40 13.44
CA SER A 239 8.22 -20.14 14.76
C SER A 239 6.80 -19.55 14.66
N ILE A 240 6.55 -18.63 13.70
CA ILE A 240 5.22 -18.06 13.47
C ILE A 240 4.26 -19.12 12.90
N GLU A 241 4.69 -19.89 11.92
CA GLU A 241 3.90 -20.95 11.29
C GLU A 241 3.50 -22.01 12.32
N ASP A 242 4.43 -22.42 13.16
CA ASP A 242 4.21 -23.35 14.27
C ASP A 242 3.23 -22.79 15.32
N ALA A 243 3.33 -21.49 15.64
CA ALA A 243 2.41 -20.83 16.54
C ALA A 243 0.97 -20.88 15.99
N ILE A 244 0.76 -20.54 14.72
CA ILE A 244 -0.55 -20.59 14.09
C ILE A 244 -1.09 -22.03 14.05
N ASN A 245 -0.28 -23.01 13.69
CA ASN A 245 -0.68 -24.41 13.62
C ASN A 245 -1.11 -24.96 15.00
N ARG A 246 -0.40 -24.58 16.07
CA ARG A 246 -0.75 -24.98 17.45
C ARG A 246 -2.02 -24.32 18.00
N HIS A 247 -2.46 -23.19 17.41
CA HIS A 247 -3.60 -22.40 17.86
C HIS A 247 -4.79 -22.40 16.87
N GLY A 248 -5.01 -23.49 16.15
CA GLY A 248 -6.17 -23.66 15.28
C GLY A 248 -5.88 -23.64 13.78
N GLY A 249 -4.62 -23.51 13.36
CA GLY A 249 -4.19 -23.64 11.97
C GLY A 249 -4.49 -22.42 11.09
N SER A 250 -5.11 -21.38 11.62
CA SER A 250 -5.43 -20.15 10.90
C SER A 250 -5.28 -18.91 11.76
N ILE A 251 -5.14 -17.75 11.11
CA ILE A 251 -5.07 -16.44 11.74
C ILE A 251 -6.04 -15.49 11.06
N SER A 252 -6.81 -14.73 11.85
CA SER A 252 -7.64 -13.62 11.36
C SER A 252 -6.84 -12.32 11.36
N ILE A 253 -6.94 -11.58 10.26
CA ILE A 253 -6.37 -10.25 10.11
C ILE A 253 -7.52 -9.26 9.90
N PHE A 254 -7.64 -8.31 10.81
CA PHE A 254 -8.62 -7.23 10.76
C PHE A 254 -7.97 -6.04 10.06
N ASP A 255 -8.30 -5.86 8.80
CA ASP A 255 -7.79 -4.74 8.02
C ASP A 255 -8.68 -3.51 8.22
N THR A 256 -8.10 -2.40 8.65
CA THR A 256 -8.66 -1.06 8.45
C THR A 256 -7.99 -0.45 7.23
N ILE A 257 -8.78 -0.08 6.23
CA ILE A 257 -8.29 0.56 5.01
C ILE A 257 -8.72 2.02 5.07
N ASP A 258 -7.77 2.93 5.08
CA ASP A 258 -8.03 4.36 5.00
C ASP A 258 -8.02 4.83 3.55
N LEU A 259 -8.92 5.74 3.20
CA LEU A 259 -8.92 6.53 1.97
C LEU A 259 -8.88 8.00 2.37
N GLN A 260 -7.91 8.74 1.84
CA GLN A 260 -7.79 10.18 2.00
C GLN A 260 -7.86 10.81 0.62
N MET A 261 -8.62 11.88 0.49
CA MET A 261 -8.85 12.59 -0.76
C MET A 261 -8.73 14.09 -0.52
N ALA A 262 -8.16 14.80 -1.48
CA ALA A 262 -8.05 16.25 -1.45
C ALA A 262 -8.06 16.79 -2.88
N ARG A 263 -8.48 18.03 -3.07
CA ARG A 263 -8.66 18.65 -4.38
C ARG A 263 -7.71 19.82 -4.57
N LYS A 264 -7.13 19.92 -5.74
CA LYS A 264 -6.47 21.15 -6.17
C LYS A 264 -7.54 22.21 -6.49
N PRO A 265 -7.52 23.40 -5.89
CA PRO A 265 -8.48 24.45 -6.16
C PRO A 265 -8.44 24.95 -7.61
#